data_c8ccc57961cd510fa119b9c2a6bc0579
#
_entry.id   c8ccc57961cd510fa119b9c2a6bc0579
#
_cell.length_a   1.000
_cell.length_b   1.000
_cell.length_c   1.000
_cell.angle_alpha   90.00
_cell.angle_beta   90.00
_cell.angle_gamma   90.00
#
_symmetry.space_group_name_H-M   'P 1'
#
loop_
_entity.id
_entity.type
_entity.pdbx_description
1 polymer ?
#
loop_
_entity_poly.entity_id
_entity_poly.type
_entity_poly.pdbx_seq_one_letter_code
_entity_poly.pdbx_strand_id
1 'polypeptide(L)'
;KVLEYLGHHDGMSQKDIARACHIEPGSMTSILNRMEDKNLIERKMLHGNRRSLYVFLTPYGKEMWQRVEQAFAQIEQEIWKDISVTAQKKFMETLQQIYNNLSTK
;
A
#
# COMPACT_ATOMS: atom_id res chain seq x y z
N LYS A 1 -2.40 -3.12 1.77
CA LYS A 1 -1.64 -1.89 2.05
C LYS A 1 -0.23 -1.93 1.49
N VAL A 2 0.51 -3.01 1.77
CA VAL A 2 1.87 -3.17 1.24
C VAL A 2 1.86 -3.28 -0.29
N LEU A 3 0.94 -4.07 -0.83
CA LEU A 3 0.80 -4.23 -2.28
C LEU A 3 0.46 -2.90 -2.96
N GLU A 4 -0.43 -2.12 -2.37
CA GLU A 4 -0.79 -0.79 -2.85
C GLU A 4 0.42 0.14 -2.88
N TYR A 5 1.20 0.15 -1.79
CA TYR A 5 2.37 0.98 -1.69
C TYR A 5 3.41 0.60 -2.75
N LEU A 6 3.66 -0.70 -2.94
CA LEU A 6 4.60 -1.18 -3.95
C LEU A 6 4.12 -0.88 -5.37
N GLY A 7 2.80 -0.86 -5.60
CA GLY A 7 2.25 -0.48 -6.90
C GLY A 7 2.64 0.92 -7.32
N HIS A 8 2.83 1.82 -6.36
CA HIS A 8 3.24 3.20 -6.62
C HIS A 8 4.74 3.44 -6.43
N HIS A 9 5.43 2.58 -5.69
CA HIS A 9 6.83 2.78 -5.30
C HIS A 9 7.63 1.49 -5.43
N ASP A 10 7.68 0.95 -6.64
CA ASP A 10 8.41 -0.29 -6.91
C ASP A 10 9.92 -0.11 -6.69
N GLY A 11 10.56 -1.14 -6.16
CA GLY A 11 12.01 -1.13 -5.98
C GLY A 11 12.52 -0.45 -4.72
N MET A 12 11.67 -0.25 -3.72
CA MET A 12 12.09 0.32 -2.45
C MET A 12 12.74 -0.72 -1.55
N SER A 13 13.59 -0.26 -0.62
CA SER A 13 14.15 -1.14 0.39
C SER A 13 13.06 -1.63 1.35
N GLN A 14 13.26 -2.83 1.89
CA GLN A 14 12.34 -3.41 2.88
C GLN A 14 12.17 -2.48 4.09
N LYS A 15 13.24 -1.86 4.53
CA LYS A 15 13.25 -0.93 5.65
C LYS A 15 12.38 0.31 5.37
N ASP A 16 12.50 0.86 4.17
CA ASP A 16 11.74 2.05 3.79
C ASP A 16 10.24 1.74 3.63
N ILE A 17 9.90 0.55 3.12
CA ILE A 17 8.51 0.11 3.03
C ILE A 17 7.90 -0.01 4.43
N ALA A 18 8.62 -0.61 5.36
CA ALA A 18 8.16 -0.74 6.75
C ALA A 18 7.88 0.63 7.36
N ARG A 19 8.78 1.57 7.15
CA ARG A 19 8.62 2.94 7.65
C ARG A 19 7.41 3.64 7.03
N ALA A 20 7.27 3.55 5.72
CA ALA A 20 6.17 4.19 5.00
C ALA A 20 4.81 3.61 5.34
N CYS A 21 4.74 2.31 5.58
CA CYS A 21 3.49 1.63 5.95
C CYS A 21 3.21 1.64 7.45
N HIS A 22 4.12 2.21 8.26
CA HIS A 22 4.02 2.22 9.73
C HIS A 22 3.90 0.81 10.31
N ILE A 23 4.72 -0.11 9.79
CA ILE A 23 4.74 -1.51 10.21
C ILE A 23 6.09 -1.81 10.83
N GLU A 24 6.08 -2.53 11.96
CA GLU A 24 7.31 -2.95 12.62
C GLU A 24 8.15 -3.83 11.68
N PRO A 25 9.50 -3.68 11.67
CA PRO A 25 10.36 -4.44 10.75
C PRO A 25 10.18 -5.96 10.81
N GLY A 26 10.00 -6.54 12.00
CA GLY A 26 9.75 -7.97 12.13
C GLY A 26 8.45 -8.42 11.48
N SER A 27 7.39 -7.64 11.66
CA SER A 27 6.10 -7.90 11.03
C SER A 27 6.18 -7.72 9.52
N MET A 28 6.94 -6.73 9.06
CA MET A 28 7.16 -6.51 7.63
C MET A 28 7.86 -7.71 6.99
N THR A 29 8.88 -8.26 7.63
CA THR A 29 9.58 -9.43 7.13
C THR A 29 8.61 -10.60 6.92
N SER A 30 7.72 -10.85 7.88
CA SER A 30 6.71 -11.90 7.77
C SER A 30 5.74 -11.67 6.62
N ILE A 31 5.29 -10.41 6.46
CA ILE A 31 4.38 -10.04 5.37
C ILE A 31 5.05 -10.26 4.01
N LEU A 32 6.29 -9.79 3.86
CA LEU A 32 7.03 -9.91 2.60
C LEU A 32 7.37 -11.37 2.29
N ASN A 33 7.67 -12.18 3.30
CA ASN A 33 7.89 -13.61 3.09
C ASN A 33 6.65 -14.27 2.47
N ARG A 34 5.47 -13.96 3.00
CA ARG A 34 4.21 -14.51 2.46
C ARG A 34 3.93 -14.01 1.06
N MET A 35 4.21 -12.74 0.77
CA MET A 35 4.03 -12.18 -0.57
C MET A 35 4.99 -12.82 -1.58
N GLU A 36 6.22 -13.08 -1.16
CA GLU A 36 7.21 -13.76 -2.01
C GLU A 36 6.78 -15.20 -2.30
N ASP A 37 6.29 -15.92 -1.28
CA ASP A 37 5.78 -17.29 -1.43
C ASP A 37 4.61 -17.36 -2.41
N LYS A 38 3.80 -16.30 -2.47
CA LYS A 38 2.68 -16.20 -3.40
C LYS A 38 3.09 -15.63 -4.77
N ASN A 39 4.39 -15.44 -4.98
CA ASN A 39 4.94 -14.91 -6.23
C ASN A 39 4.47 -13.50 -6.59
N LEU A 40 4.13 -12.71 -5.59
CA LEU A 40 3.73 -11.32 -5.80
C LEU A 40 4.92 -10.38 -5.89
N ILE A 41 6.00 -10.71 -5.18
CA ILE A 41 7.21 -9.89 -5.11
C ILE A 41 8.46 -10.72 -5.27
N GLU A 42 9.56 -10.04 -5.60
CA GLU A 42 10.92 -10.55 -5.54
C GLU A 42 11.73 -9.61 -4.66
N ARG A 43 12.66 -10.16 -3.89
CA ARG A 43 13.59 -9.36 -3.08
C ARG A 43 14.98 -9.53 -3.65
N LYS A 44 15.67 -8.42 -3.88
CA LYS A 44 17.01 -8.42 -4.48
C LYS A 44 17.97 -7.57 -3.67
N MET A 45 19.21 -8.00 -3.59
CA MET A 45 20.29 -7.18 -3.08
C MET A 45 20.84 -6.35 -4.23
N LEU A 46 20.85 -5.03 -4.07
CA LEU A 46 21.38 -4.13 -5.08
C LEU A 46 22.70 -3.54 -4.60
N HIS A 47 23.58 -3.22 -5.55
CA HIS A 47 24.87 -2.55 -5.31
C HIS A 47 25.79 -3.33 -4.36
N GLY A 48 25.68 -4.67 -4.32
CA GLY A 48 26.53 -5.50 -3.48
C GLY A 48 26.27 -5.36 -1.98
N ASN A 49 25.22 -4.65 -1.60
CA ASN A 49 24.90 -4.43 -0.20
C ASN A 49 24.02 -5.58 0.34
N ARG A 50 24.64 -6.46 1.12
CA ARG A 50 23.94 -7.62 1.70
C ARG A 50 23.00 -7.26 2.84
N ARG A 51 23.05 -6.03 3.34
CA ARG A 51 22.24 -5.60 4.48
C ARG A 51 20.90 -5.02 4.10
N SER A 52 20.76 -4.65 2.83
CA SER A 52 19.52 -4.05 2.33
C SER A 52 18.92 -4.90 1.24
N LEU A 53 17.67 -5.32 1.46
CA LEU A 53 16.89 -6.02 0.47
C LEU A 53 15.91 -5.02 -0.16
N TYR A 54 15.88 -5.01 -1.48
CA TYR A 54 14.97 -4.16 -2.26
C TYR A 54 13.84 -5.02 -2.81
N VAL A 55 12.63 -4.50 -2.74
CA VAL A 55 11.41 -5.23 -3.03
C VAL A 55 10.83 -4.78 -4.37
N PHE A 56 10.60 -5.74 -5.26
CA PHE A 56 10.05 -5.49 -6.59
C PHE A 56 8.80 -6.33 -6.80
N LEU A 57 7.79 -5.75 -7.40
CA LEU A 57 6.63 -6.53 -7.84
C LEU A 57 7.03 -7.42 -9.00
N THR A 58 6.60 -8.68 -8.98
CA THR A 58 6.69 -9.56 -10.13
C THR A 58 5.65 -9.12 -11.18
N PRO A 59 5.75 -9.60 -12.43
CA PRO A 59 4.67 -9.36 -13.41
C PRO A 59 3.30 -9.79 -12.87
N TYR A 60 3.24 -10.92 -12.17
CA TYR A 60 2.02 -11.38 -11.53
C TYR A 60 1.56 -10.43 -10.43
N GLY A 61 2.50 -9.92 -9.62
CA GLY A 61 2.17 -8.93 -8.58
C GLY A 61 1.61 -7.65 -9.15
N LYS A 62 2.15 -7.17 -10.27
CA LYS A 62 1.63 -5.99 -10.97
C LYS A 62 0.21 -6.23 -11.50
N GLU A 63 -0.04 -7.40 -12.06
CA GLU A 63 -1.37 -7.77 -12.54
C GLU A 63 -2.38 -7.80 -11.40
N MET A 64 -2.01 -8.41 -10.28
CA MET A 64 -2.88 -8.48 -9.10
C MET A 64 -3.13 -7.09 -8.52
N TRP A 65 -2.12 -6.22 -8.49
CA TRP A 65 -2.29 -4.84 -8.06
C TRP A 65 -3.30 -4.11 -8.94
N GLN A 66 -3.21 -4.25 -10.25
CA GLN A 66 -4.16 -3.63 -11.19
C GLN A 66 -5.60 -4.11 -10.95
N ARG A 67 -5.79 -5.40 -10.67
CA ARG A 67 -7.11 -5.94 -10.37
C ARG A 67 -7.69 -5.35 -9.09
N VAL A 68 -6.87 -5.23 -8.06
CA VAL A 68 -7.27 -4.63 -6.79
C VAL A 68 -7.64 -3.17 -7.00
N GLU A 69 -6.82 -2.42 -7.73
CA GLU A 69 -7.09 -1.01 -8.03
C GLU A 69 -8.40 -0.83 -8.77
N GLN A 70 -8.67 -1.67 -9.78
CA GLN A 70 -9.92 -1.63 -10.54
C GLN A 70 -11.14 -1.93 -9.66
N ALA A 71 -11.02 -2.92 -8.77
CA ALA A 71 -12.10 -3.26 -7.86
C ALA A 71 -12.43 -2.10 -6.91
N PHE A 72 -11.42 -1.45 -6.36
CA PHE A 72 -11.61 -0.28 -5.51
C PHE A 72 -12.20 0.89 -6.28
N ALA A 73 -11.78 1.12 -7.52
CA ALA A 73 -12.33 2.18 -8.36
C ALA A 73 -13.82 1.99 -8.58
N GLN A 74 -14.27 0.76 -8.83
CA GLN A 74 -15.69 0.45 -9.00
C GLN A 74 -16.48 0.72 -7.72
N ILE A 75 -15.95 0.31 -6.57
CA ILE A 75 -16.59 0.55 -5.27
C ILE A 75 -16.69 2.05 -5.00
N GLU A 76 -15.65 2.82 -5.30
CA GLU A 76 -15.67 4.27 -5.12
C GLU A 76 -16.74 4.93 -5.97
N GLN A 77 -16.92 4.49 -7.23
CA GLN A 77 -17.95 5.02 -8.09
C GLN A 77 -19.35 4.76 -7.51
N GLU A 78 -19.57 3.59 -6.95
CA GLU A 78 -20.85 3.25 -6.32
C GLU A 78 -21.09 4.07 -5.03
N ILE A 79 -20.07 4.21 -4.21
CA ILE A 79 -20.15 4.96 -2.94
C ILE A 79 -20.51 6.42 -3.20
N TRP A 80 -19.87 7.03 -4.19
CA TRP A 80 -20.03 8.47 -4.46
C TRP A 80 -21.07 8.78 -5.53
N LYS A 81 -21.84 7.79 -5.97
CA LYS A 81 -22.85 7.99 -7.02
C LYS A 81 -23.79 9.13 -6.64
N ASP A 82 -23.99 10.05 -7.59
CA ASP A 82 -24.87 11.21 -7.43
C ASP A 82 -24.49 12.17 -6.30
N ILE A 83 -23.25 12.06 -5.80
CA ILE A 83 -22.73 12.98 -4.80
C ILE A 83 -21.71 13.91 -5.47
N SER A 84 -21.88 15.22 -5.32
CA SER A 84 -20.99 16.19 -5.94
C SER A 84 -19.56 16.10 -5.39
N VAL A 85 -18.59 16.52 -6.18
CA VAL A 85 -17.18 16.55 -5.75
C VAL A 85 -17.00 17.39 -4.50
N THR A 86 -17.71 18.53 -4.42
CA THR A 86 -17.68 19.41 -3.25
C THR A 86 -18.18 18.69 -2.00
N ALA A 87 -19.29 17.95 -2.11
CA ALA A 87 -19.83 17.19 -0.99
C ALA A 87 -18.89 16.07 -0.55
N GLN A 88 -18.27 15.38 -1.52
CA GLN A 88 -17.27 14.32 -1.23
C GLN A 88 -16.10 14.89 -0.43
N LYS A 89 -15.58 16.04 -0.87
CA LYS A 89 -14.44 16.69 -0.22
C LYS A 89 -14.81 17.11 1.21
N LYS A 90 -15.97 17.71 1.39
CA LYS A 90 -16.45 18.11 2.70
C LYS A 90 -16.59 16.95 3.66
N PHE A 91 -17.15 15.85 3.16
CA PHE A 91 -17.29 14.61 3.95
C PHE A 91 -15.93 14.09 4.40
N MET A 92 -14.96 14.03 3.50
CA MET A 92 -13.63 13.52 3.82
C MET A 92 -12.91 14.42 4.82
N GLU A 93 -13.05 15.72 4.70
CA GLU A 93 -12.49 16.69 5.67
C GLU A 93 -13.09 16.47 7.08
N THR A 94 -14.40 16.30 7.13
CA THR A 94 -15.11 16.05 8.39
C THR A 94 -14.68 14.71 9.03
N LEU A 95 -14.56 13.68 8.21
CA LEU A 95 -14.12 12.36 8.67
C LEU A 95 -12.70 12.45 9.23
N GLN A 96 -11.81 13.16 8.58
CA GLN A 96 -10.45 13.37 9.05
C GLN A 96 -10.43 14.11 10.40
N GLN A 97 -11.31 15.10 10.57
CA GLN A 97 -11.43 15.83 11.83
C GLN A 97 -11.89 14.91 12.96
N ILE A 98 -12.85 14.05 12.70
CA ILE A 98 -13.33 13.06 13.67
C ILE A 98 -12.19 12.14 14.08
N TYR A 99 -11.45 11.65 13.09
CA TYR A 99 -10.29 10.78 13.35
C TYR A 99 -9.26 11.48 14.23
N ASN A 100 -8.93 12.73 13.90
CA ASN A 100 -7.98 13.53 14.68
C ASN A 100 -8.45 13.73 16.12
N ASN A 101 -9.74 14.02 16.31
CA ASN A 101 -10.32 14.21 17.64
C ASN A 101 -10.19 12.95 18.51
N LEU A 102 -10.42 11.80 17.90
CA LEU A 102 -10.32 10.51 18.61
C LEU A 102 -8.87 10.12 18.88
N SER A 103 -7.95 10.49 18.01
CA SER A 103 -6.53 10.13 18.12
C SER A 103 -5.78 10.93 19.17
N THR A 104 -6.30 12.08 19.61
CA THR A 104 -5.64 12.97 20.60
C THR A 104 -6.06 12.70 22.03
N LYS A 105 -6.92 11.71 22.27
CA LYS A 105 -7.33 11.32 23.61
C LYS A 105 -6.33 10.43 24.30
#